data_659b57d90bc4bd8f8b5b4f917d875282
#
_entry.id   659b57d90bc4bd8f8b5b4f917d875282
#
_cell.length_a   1.000
_cell.length_b   1.000
_cell.length_c   1.000
_cell.angle_alpha   90.00
_cell.angle_beta   90.00
_cell.angle_gamma   90.00
#
_symmetry.space_group_name_H-M   'P 1'
#
loop_
_entity.id
_entity.type
_entity.pdbx_description
1 polymer ?
#
loop_
_entity_poly.entity_id
_entity_poly.type
_entity_poly.pdbx_seq_one_letter_code
_entity_poly.pdbx_strand_id
1 'polypeptide(L)'
;MAEPTDTHYDEIPDLSLSEGEEDDDDNDEEQWQWMEEEADGVSVFCLFCQRSLNSVPETFQHCQSDHGVNILQLVKAHRLDDYGYIKMINYIRTVKCSGETLAVLDGALPWDSDEFMKPALPDDPLLQIDLEELVGAELVVDAAVSGQAEALLQRARQAEEQAARSEEALTRAMEDLQKLKVLAQGLVLNTGRTGPLCSGAIAELREDEDEAYFSSYGHYSIHEEMLKDKVRTESYRDFICGNPDVFKDKVVLDVGCGTGILSMFAARAGAKKVIGVDQSEIIYQAMDIVRSNQLENTITLIKGRIEDVNLPVEKVDIIISEWMGYFLLFESMLDSVLFARDMYLAEGGSVYPNCCNISLAAVGDTEKHRDRIAFWDDVFGFKMECMKKAVVPEAVVEVLKPETVISEPAVIQTLDCNAVTISELEFTADFNLKITASTHCTAVVGYFDIFFNRGCTNKVMFSTSPHCTKTHWKQTVFLLENPIPVQSGDKLPGRITVRKNRKDPRALLVTLNLADWRQTYSLQ
;
A
#
# COMPACT_ATOMS: atom_id res chain seq x y z
N MET A 1 -22.60 -7.61 -70.12
CA MET A 1 -24.03 -7.94 -70.09
C MET A 1 -24.32 -8.51 -68.69
N ALA A 2 -25.33 -7.99 -68.07
CA ALA A 2 -25.92 -8.32 -66.78
C ALA A 2 -25.27 -7.61 -65.59
N GLU A 3 -25.93 -6.55 -65.17
CA GLU A 3 -25.81 -5.82 -63.90
C GLU A 3 -26.43 -6.65 -62.78
N PRO A 4 -25.96 -6.47 -61.54
CA PRO A 4 -26.61 -7.01 -60.37
C PRO A 4 -27.56 -5.98 -59.72
N THR A 5 -28.62 -6.49 -59.20
CA THR A 5 -29.76 -5.83 -58.54
C THR A 5 -29.41 -5.19 -57.21
N ASP A 6 -29.93 -3.99 -57.04
CA ASP A 6 -30.06 -3.20 -55.81
C ASP A 6 -30.71 -3.96 -54.66
N THR A 7 -30.12 -3.85 -53.45
CA THR A 7 -30.84 -4.05 -52.18
C THR A 7 -30.61 -2.83 -51.29
N HIS A 8 -31.68 -2.09 -51.07
CA HIS A 8 -31.83 -1.04 -50.08
C HIS A 8 -31.38 -1.47 -48.70
N TYR A 9 -30.54 -0.63 -48.06
CA TYR A 9 -30.42 -0.57 -46.60
C TYR A 9 -30.86 0.81 -46.12
N ASP A 10 -31.79 0.80 -45.13
CA ASP A 10 -32.37 1.96 -44.52
C ASP A 10 -31.34 2.81 -43.78
N GLU A 11 -31.45 4.12 -43.97
CA GLU A 11 -30.65 5.15 -43.31
C GLU A 11 -31.03 5.25 -41.83
N ILE A 12 -30.02 5.14 -40.93
CA ILE A 12 -30.11 5.51 -39.50
C ILE A 12 -29.65 6.96 -39.40
N PRO A 13 -30.37 7.84 -38.69
CA PRO A 13 -30.01 9.26 -38.60
C PRO A 13 -28.77 9.52 -37.77
N ASP A 14 -27.92 10.37 -38.33
CA ASP A 14 -26.70 10.92 -37.76
C ASP A 14 -27.04 11.76 -36.51
N LEU A 15 -26.58 11.28 -35.35
CA LEU A 15 -26.58 12.07 -34.12
C LEU A 15 -25.24 12.74 -33.95
N SER A 16 -25.19 14.01 -34.29
CA SER A 16 -24.10 14.92 -34.02
C SER A 16 -23.66 14.87 -32.57
N LEU A 17 -22.44 14.39 -32.34
CA LEU A 17 -21.75 14.52 -31.05
C LEU A 17 -21.28 15.97 -30.92
N SER A 18 -21.85 16.68 -29.97
CA SER A 18 -21.30 17.91 -29.43
C SER A 18 -20.04 17.59 -28.62
N GLU A 19 -19.00 18.33 -28.90
CA GLU A 19 -17.77 18.38 -28.10
C GLU A 19 -18.16 18.74 -26.64
N GLY A 20 -17.92 17.83 -25.72
CA GLY A 20 -18.05 18.00 -24.27
C GLY A 20 -16.66 18.07 -23.66
N GLU A 21 -16.50 19.10 -22.91
CA GLU A 21 -15.31 19.56 -22.19
C GLU A 21 -14.71 18.47 -21.31
N GLU A 22 -13.37 18.48 -21.25
CA GLU A 22 -12.57 17.66 -20.34
C GLU A 22 -12.82 18.11 -18.91
N ASP A 23 -13.52 17.28 -18.12
CA ASP A 23 -13.64 17.49 -16.67
C ASP A 23 -12.38 16.93 -15.98
N ASP A 24 -11.70 17.83 -15.28
CA ASP A 24 -10.60 17.55 -14.36
C ASP A 24 -11.12 16.67 -13.19
N ASP A 25 -10.58 15.47 -13.07
CA ASP A 25 -10.77 14.57 -11.93
C ASP A 25 -9.94 15.06 -10.71
N ASP A 26 -10.43 16.10 -10.06
CA ASP A 26 -10.03 16.47 -8.70
C ASP A 26 -11.28 16.51 -7.81
N ASN A 27 -11.84 15.35 -7.45
CA ASN A 27 -12.94 15.32 -6.47
C ASN A 27 -13.08 13.99 -5.70
N ASP A 28 -11.99 13.49 -5.13
CA ASP A 28 -12.08 12.33 -4.22
C ASP A 28 -12.28 12.72 -2.74
N GLU A 29 -12.27 14.01 -2.39
CA GLU A 29 -12.56 14.45 -1.02
C GLU A 29 -14.03 14.80 -0.75
N GLU A 30 -14.86 15.01 -1.77
CA GLU A 30 -16.28 15.34 -1.58
C GLU A 30 -17.19 14.11 -1.40
N GLN A 31 -16.76 12.91 -1.71
CA GLN A 31 -17.60 11.72 -1.62
C GLN A 31 -17.81 11.21 -0.18
N TRP A 32 -17.06 11.69 0.80
CA TRP A 32 -17.25 11.37 2.21
C TRP A 32 -18.12 12.37 2.97
N GLN A 33 -18.43 13.53 2.39
CA GLN A 33 -19.23 14.60 3.02
C GLN A 33 -20.75 14.42 2.84
N TRP A 34 -21.19 13.50 1.96
CA TRP A 34 -22.62 13.24 1.69
C TRP A 34 -23.26 12.19 2.60
N MET A 35 -22.52 11.63 3.57
CA MET A 35 -23.07 10.66 4.53
C MET A 35 -23.33 11.25 5.92
N GLU A 36 -23.17 12.55 6.14
CA GLU A 36 -23.44 13.21 7.43
C GLU A 36 -24.60 14.21 7.39
N GLU A 37 -25.35 14.35 6.30
CA GLU A 37 -26.53 15.21 6.30
C GLU A 37 -27.82 14.41 6.22
N GLU A 38 -28.67 14.68 7.25
CA GLU A 38 -30.10 14.34 7.42
C GLU A 38 -30.39 12.91 7.93
N ALA A 39 -30.00 12.62 9.16
CA ALA A 39 -30.92 11.99 10.08
C ALA A 39 -31.88 13.09 10.60
N ASP A 40 -32.89 13.42 9.84
CA ASP A 40 -34.05 14.11 10.37
C ASP A 40 -34.54 13.33 11.58
N GLY A 41 -34.49 13.92 12.78
CA GLY A 41 -34.64 13.24 14.04
C GLY A 41 -35.95 12.50 14.13
N VAL A 42 -35.92 11.17 14.01
CA VAL A 42 -37.07 10.30 14.25
C VAL A 42 -37.44 10.48 15.71
N SER A 43 -38.52 11.25 15.95
CA SER A 43 -39.03 11.49 17.28
C SER A 43 -39.80 10.25 17.77
N VAL A 44 -39.24 9.53 18.73
CA VAL A 44 -39.80 8.30 19.30
C VAL A 44 -40.43 8.60 20.66
N PHE A 45 -41.73 8.41 20.79
CA PHE A 45 -42.42 8.60 22.07
C PHE A 45 -42.21 7.41 23.01
N CYS A 46 -41.93 7.70 24.28
CA CYS A 46 -41.86 6.68 25.31
C CYS A 46 -43.17 5.87 25.41
N LEU A 47 -43.11 4.61 25.76
CA LEU A 47 -44.25 3.71 25.93
C LEU A 47 -45.10 4.04 27.19
N PHE A 48 -44.46 4.64 28.20
CA PHE A 48 -45.04 4.79 29.55
C PHE A 48 -45.24 6.27 29.96
N CYS A 49 -44.63 7.23 29.27
CA CYS A 49 -44.78 8.65 29.54
C CYS A 49 -44.81 9.49 28.25
N GLN A 50 -44.98 10.81 28.39
CA GLN A 50 -45.09 11.71 27.22
C GLN A 50 -43.75 12.21 26.68
N ARG A 51 -42.62 11.64 27.14
CA ARG A 51 -41.31 12.07 26.71
C ARG A 51 -41.03 11.57 25.30
N SER A 52 -40.52 12.47 24.46
CA SER A 52 -40.01 12.16 23.13
C SER A 52 -38.46 12.05 23.18
N LEU A 53 -37.93 11.06 22.51
CA LEU A 53 -36.48 10.77 22.42
C LEU A 53 -36.07 10.70 20.94
N ASN A 54 -34.75 10.74 20.67
CA ASN A 54 -34.25 10.88 19.32
C ASN A 54 -33.99 9.53 18.62
N SER A 55 -34.11 8.41 19.35
CA SER A 55 -33.92 7.08 18.77
C SER A 55 -34.65 5.98 19.55
N VAL A 56 -34.82 4.81 18.91
CA VAL A 56 -35.41 3.61 19.53
C VAL A 56 -34.57 3.10 20.67
N PRO A 57 -33.21 2.97 20.55
CA PRO A 57 -32.36 2.55 21.66
C PRO A 57 -32.44 3.47 22.89
N GLU A 58 -32.43 4.79 22.69
CA GLU A 58 -32.63 5.75 23.79
C GLU A 58 -33.98 5.59 24.47
N THR A 59 -35.01 5.28 23.69
CA THR A 59 -36.38 5.05 24.21
C THR A 59 -36.40 3.80 25.08
N PHE A 60 -35.77 2.72 24.68
CA PHE A 60 -35.71 1.49 25.48
C PHE A 60 -34.85 1.67 26.73
N GLN A 61 -33.73 2.40 26.64
CA GLN A 61 -32.93 2.75 27.80
C GLN A 61 -33.73 3.59 28.81
N HIS A 62 -34.49 4.57 28.33
CA HIS A 62 -35.40 5.37 29.17
C HIS A 62 -36.51 4.51 29.78
N CYS A 63 -37.10 3.56 29.04
CA CYS A 63 -38.09 2.63 29.59
C CYS A 63 -37.51 1.80 30.74
N GLN A 64 -36.27 1.41 30.64
CA GLN A 64 -35.57 0.66 31.66
C GLN A 64 -35.19 1.53 32.89
N SER A 65 -34.60 2.72 32.65
CA SER A 65 -34.11 3.58 33.74
C SER A 65 -35.21 4.24 34.54
N ASP A 66 -36.25 4.77 33.84
CA ASP A 66 -37.28 5.64 34.45
C ASP A 66 -38.55 4.87 34.80
N HIS A 67 -38.83 3.77 34.08
CA HIS A 67 -40.08 2.97 34.26
C HIS A 67 -39.81 1.53 34.71
N GLY A 68 -38.55 1.11 34.88
CA GLY A 68 -38.16 -0.21 35.36
C GLY A 68 -38.48 -1.36 34.38
N VAL A 69 -38.73 -1.07 33.11
CA VAL A 69 -39.16 -2.06 32.11
C VAL A 69 -38.09 -2.22 31.04
N ASN A 70 -37.47 -3.40 30.98
CA ASN A 70 -36.60 -3.78 29.87
C ASN A 70 -37.44 -4.46 28.79
N ILE A 71 -37.68 -3.73 27.69
CA ILE A 71 -38.50 -4.19 26.56
C ILE A 71 -37.86 -5.42 25.90
N LEU A 72 -36.55 -5.40 25.69
CA LEU A 72 -35.84 -6.52 25.05
C LEU A 72 -35.84 -7.78 25.92
N GLN A 73 -35.79 -7.61 27.24
CA GLN A 73 -35.93 -8.73 28.16
C GLN A 73 -37.33 -9.35 28.14
N LEU A 74 -38.39 -8.53 27.95
CA LEU A 74 -39.76 -9.03 27.77
C LEU A 74 -39.89 -9.82 26.48
N VAL A 75 -39.33 -9.31 25.37
CA VAL A 75 -39.31 -10.02 24.07
C VAL A 75 -38.65 -11.39 24.22
N LYS A 76 -37.48 -11.46 24.87
CA LYS A 76 -36.74 -12.71 25.09
C LYS A 76 -37.47 -13.67 26.06
N ALA A 77 -37.99 -13.15 27.14
CA ALA A 77 -38.66 -13.97 28.18
C ALA A 77 -39.92 -14.66 27.65
N HIS A 78 -40.67 -13.95 26.81
CA HIS A 78 -41.91 -14.46 26.21
C HIS A 78 -41.72 -15.04 24.79
N ARG A 79 -40.46 -15.06 24.29
CA ARG A 79 -40.12 -15.57 22.93
C ARG A 79 -41.00 -14.98 21.85
N LEU A 80 -41.20 -13.66 21.88
CA LEU A 80 -42.04 -12.97 20.91
C LEU A 80 -41.36 -12.95 19.52
N ASP A 81 -42.12 -13.31 18.51
CA ASP A 81 -41.81 -13.03 17.12
C ASP A 81 -42.21 -11.60 16.74
N ASP A 82 -42.02 -11.18 15.49
CA ASP A 82 -42.35 -9.84 15.01
C ASP A 82 -43.82 -9.50 15.26
N TYR A 83 -44.74 -10.45 15.07
CA TYR A 83 -46.15 -10.24 15.31
C TYR A 83 -46.46 -10.09 16.81
N GLY A 84 -45.87 -10.91 17.65
CA GLY A 84 -46.00 -10.81 19.11
C GLY A 84 -45.42 -9.50 19.64
N TYR A 85 -44.33 -9.03 19.07
CA TYR A 85 -43.73 -7.73 19.39
C TYR A 85 -44.67 -6.57 18.99
N ILE A 86 -45.17 -6.56 17.75
CA ILE A 86 -46.12 -5.55 17.26
C ILE A 86 -47.35 -5.49 18.16
N LYS A 87 -47.94 -6.62 18.50
CA LYS A 87 -49.11 -6.72 19.40
C LYS A 87 -48.78 -6.16 20.78
N MET A 88 -47.61 -6.46 21.35
CA MET A 88 -47.17 -5.96 22.64
C MET A 88 -47.02 -4.44 22.65
N ILE A 89 -46.36 -3.84 21.67
CA ILE A 89 -46.19 -2.38 21.57
C ILE A 89 -47.56 -1.69 21.45
N ASN A 90 -48.45 -2.17 20.56
CA ASN A 90 -49.78 -1.63 20.38
C ASN A 90 -50.69 -1.79 21.61
N TYR A 91 -50.56 -2.89 22.34
CA TYR A 91 -51.25 -3.10 23.61
C TYR A 91 -50.80 -2.04 24.64
N ILE A 92 -49.51 -1.83 24.83
CA ILE A 92 -48.99 -0.85 25.79
C ILE A 92 -49.47 0.56 25.43
N ARG A 93 -49.47 0.92 24.14
CA ARG A 93 -49.96 2.21 23.63
C ARG A 93 -51.49 2.40 23.87
N THR A 94 -52.25 1.33 23.67
CA THR A 94 -53.72 1.37 23.76
C THR A 94 -54.20 1.37 25.20
N VAL A 95 -53.67 0.45 26.02
CA VAL A 95 -54.11 0.23 27.40
C VAL A 95 -53.46 1.19 28.38
N LYS A 96 -52.29 1.76 28.00
CA LYS A 96 -51.49 2.67 28.86
C LYS A 96 -51.21 2.05 30.25
N CYS A 97 -50.86 0.77 30.26
CA CYS A 97 -50.51 0.04 31.49
C CYS A 97 -49.20 0.57 32.11
N SER A 98 -49.04 0.39 33.42
CA SER A 98 -47.76 0.71 34.10
C SER A 98 -46.71 -0.38 33.88
N GLY A 99 -45.43 -0.03 34.02
CA GLY A 99 -44.32 -0.98 33.90
C GLY A 99 -44.43 -2.14 34.91
N GLU A 100 -44.92 -1.86 36.10
CA GLU A 100 -45.13 -2.87 37.15
C GLU A 100 -46.13 -3.97 36.73
N THR A 101 -47.12 -3.61 35.92
CA THR A 101 -48.15 -4.54 35.41
C THR A 101 -47.56 -5.53 34.40
N LEU A 102 -46.54 -5.11 33.63
CA LEU A 102 -45.85 -5.95 32.66
C LEU A 102 -44.77 -6.86 33.26
N ALA A 103 -44.27 -6.49 34.43
CA ALA A 103 -43.24 -7.29 35.13
C ALA A 103 -43.82 -8.53 35.85
N VAL A 104 -45.14 -8.65 36.06
CA VAL A 104 -45.81 -9.69 36.84
C VAL A 104 -46.73 -10.56 35.97
N LEU A 105 -46.41 -10.76 34.72
CA LEU A 105 -47.21 -11.59 33.82
C LEU A 105 -46.92 -13.08 34.01
N ASP A 106 -47.88 -13.78 34.62
CA ASP A 106 -47.87 -15.25 34.74
C ASP A 106 -49.05 -15.82 33.93
N GLY A 107 -48.76 -16.42 32.77
CA GLY A 107 -49.75 -17.12 31.94
C GLY A 107 -50.04 -16.52 30.57
N ALA A 108 -51.32 -16.40 30.17
CA ALA A 108 -51.70 -15.90 28.85
C ALA A 108 -51.28 -14.43 28.66
N LEU A 109 -50.67 -14.12 27.53
CA LEU A 109 -50.20 -12.78 27.23
C LEU A 109 -51.40 -11.85 26.95
N PRO A 110 -51.52 -10.68 27.62
CA PRO A 110 -52.68 -9.80 27.50
C PRO A 110 -52.81 -9.15 26.09
N TRP A 111 -51.77 -9.25 25.28
CA TRP A 111 -51.74 -8.70 23.90
C TRP A 111 -51.89 -9.78 22.80
N ASP A 112 -52.24 -11.01 23.13
CA ASP A 112 -52.30 -12.11 22.15
C ASP A 112 -53.48 -11.96 21.15
N SER A 113 -54.44 -11.07 21.45
CA SER A 113 -55.56 -10.77 20.55
C SER A 113 -55.13 -10.05 19.27
N ASP A 114 -55.71 -10.45 18.12
CA ASP A 114 -55.45 -9.82 16.82
C ASP A 114 -55.90 -8.36 16.72
N GLU A 115 -56.68 -7.86 17.68
CA GLU A 115 -57.06 -6.45 17.74
C GLU A 115 -55.84 -5.52 17.87
N PHE A 116 -54.75 -6.00 18.49
CA PHE A 116 -53.50 -5.26 18.69
C PHE A 116 -52.56 -5.31 17.46
N MET A 117 -52.97 -5.95 16.39
CA MET A 117 -52.25 -5.85 15.10
C MET A 117 -52.43 -4.48 14.42
N LYS A 118 -53.42 -3.70 14.82
CA LYS A 118 -53.61 -2.35 14.31
C LYS A 118 -52.71 -1.38 15.05
N PRO A 119 -51.89 -0.55 14.34
CA PRO A 119 -51.10 0.48 14.96
C PRO A 119 -51.94 1.42 15.84
N ALA A 120 -51.60 1.53 17.12
CA ALA A 120 -52.21 2.45 18.05
C ALA A 120 -51.74 3.91 17.80
N LEU A 121 -50.53 4.07 17.25
CA LEU A 121 -49.96 5.33 16.81
C LEU A 121 -49.58 5.21 15.32
N PRO A 122 -50.07 6.15 14.45
CA PRO A 122 -49.62 6.16 13.04
C PRO A 122 -48.12 6.35 12.96
N ASP A 123 -47.48 5.59 12.09
CA ASP A 123 -46.05 5.66 11.80
C ASP A 123 -45.15 5.54 13.06
N ASP A 124 -45.54 4.71 14.06
CA ASP A 124 -44.77 4.52 15.27
C ASP A 124 -43.38 3.90 14.94
N PRO A 125 -42.28 4.62 15.17
CA PRO A 125 -40.96 4.11 14.87
C PRO A 125 -40.58 2.80 15.62
N LEU A 126 -41.25 2.54 16.74
CA LEU A 126 -41.06 1.29 17.50
C LEU A 126 -41.60 0.05 16.77
N LEU A 127 -42.46 0.22 15.76
CA LEU A 127 -43.00 -0.87 14.94
C LEU A 127 -42.21 -1.09 13.63
N GLN A 128 -41.18 -0.27 13.35
CA GLN A 128 -40.42 -0.28 12.11
C GLN A 128 -39.02 -0.88 12.30
N ILE A 129 -38.75 -1.50 13.42
CA ILE A 129 -37.46 -2.10 13.77
C ILE A 129 -37.39 -3.57 13.37
N ASP A 130 -36.20 -4.02 12.98
CA ASP A 130 -35.87 -5.43 12.85
C ASP A 130 -35.56 -6.04 14.23
N LEU A 131 -36.38 -6.98 14.63
CA LEU A 131 -36.28 -7.59 15.96
C LEU A 131 -35.03 -8.48 16.10
N GLU A 132 -34.63 -9.16 15.03
CA GLU A 132 -33.45 -10.03 15.01
C GLU A 132 -32.17 -9.20 15.13
N GLU A 133 -32.10 -8.06 14.43
CA GLU A 133 -30.97 -7.13 14.52
C GLU A 133 -30.86 -6.53 15.92
N LEU A 134 -31.99 -6.14 16.52
CA LEU A 134 -32.00 -5.49 17.83
C LEU A 134 -31.64 -6.45 18.97
N VAL A 135 -32.12 -7.69 18.92
CA VAL A 135 -31.78 -8.74 19.89
C VAL A 135 -30.35 -9.22 19.70
N GLY A 136 -29.87 -9.27 18.46
CA GLY A 136 -28.48 -9.60 18.11
C GLY A 136 -27.48 -8.54 18.59
N ALA A 137 -27.81 -7.26 18.47
CA ALA A 137 -26.97 -6.15 18.89
C ALA A 137 -26.73 -6.15 20.43
N GLU A 138 -27.73 -6.51 21.25
CA GLU A 138 -27.56 -6.57 22.70
C GLU A 138 -26.63 -7.72 23.14
N LEU A 139 -26.68 -8.87 22.43
CA LEU A 139 -25.74 -9.98 22.67
C LEU A 139 -24.31 -9.62 22.29
N VAL A 140 -24.12 -8.77 21.28
CA VAL A 140 -22.81 -8.26 20.87
C VAL A 140 -22.30 -7.21 21.85
N VAL A 141 -23.16 -6.37 22.42
CA VAL A 141 -22.77 -5.32 23.38
C VAL A 141 -22.32 -5.94 24.71
N ASP A 142 -23.00 -6.95 25.23
CA ASP A 142 -22.56 -7.64 26.46
C ASP A 142 -21.26 -8.43 26.26
N ALA A 143 -21.09 -9.07 25.10
CA ALA A 143 -19.83 -9.71 24.73
C ALA A 143 -18.72 -8.68 24.44
N ALA A 144 -19.08 -7.54 23.83
CA ALA A 144 -18.12 -6.47 23.52
C ALA A 144 -17.64 -5.71 24.76
N VAL A 145 -18.50 -5.49 25.76
CA VAL A 145 -18.10 -4.83 27.03
C VAL A 145 -17.17 -5.73 27.83
N SER A 146 -17.43 -7.05 27.90
CA SER A 146 -16.53 -8.03 28.51
C SER A 146 -15.22 -8.17 27.72
N GLY A 147 -15.31 -8.24 26.37
CA GLY A 147 -14.15 -8.30 25.48
C GLY A 147 -13.34 -7.01 25.45
N GLN A 148 -13.98 -5.83 25.56
CA GLN A 148 -13.28 -4.55 25.65
C GLN A 148 -12.52 -4.40 26.97
N ALA A 149 -13.06 -4.85 28.08
CA ALA A 149 -12.36 -4.84 29.36
C ALA A 149 -11.15 -5.77 29.35
N GLU A 150 -11.28 -6.98 28.79
CA GLU A 150 -10.14 -7.88 28.59
C GLU A 150 -9.13 -7.35 27.58
N ALA A 151 -9.58 -6.78 26.46
CA ALA A 151 -8.72 -6.17 25.46
C ALA A 151 -7.97 -4.95 26.02
N LEU A 152 -8.60 -4.11 26.83
CA LEU A 152 -7.96 -3.00 27.53
C LEU A 152 -6.92 -3.48 28.55
N LEU A 153 -7.23 -4.53 29.30
CA LEU A 153 -6.28 -5.17 30.23
C LEU A 153 -5.09 -5.79 29.48
N GLN A 154 -5.33 -6.41 28.35
CA GLN A 154 -4.28 -6.97 27.51
C GLN A 154 -3.41 -5.87 26.87
N ARG A 155 -4.03 -4.77 26.39
CA ARG A 155 -3.30 -3.60 25.89
C ARG A 155 -2.49 -2.89 26.97
N ALA A 156 -3.01 -2.81 28.21
CA ALA A 156 -2.27 -2.27 29.34
C ALA A 156 -1.04 -3.13 29.66
N ARG A 157 -1.18 -4.46 29.72
CA ARG A 157 -0.05 -5.38 29.89
C ARG A 157 0.97 -5.30 28.78
N GLN A 158 0.52 -5.23 27.51
CA GLN A 158 1.42 -5.05 26.37
C GLN A 158 2.16 -3.70 26.44
N ALA A 159 1.48 -2.62 26.84
CA ALA A 159 2.13 -1.32 27.04
C ALA A 159 3.15 -1.33 28.17
N GLU A 160 2.88 -2.03 29.28
CA GLU A 160 3.81 -2.22 30.39
C GLU A 160 5.04 -3.05 29.96
N GLU A 161 4.83 -4.14 29.21
CA GLU A 161 5.92 -4.95 28.65
C GLU A 161 6.76 -4.15 27.63
N GLN A 162 6.11 -3.33 26.81
CA GLN A 162 6.79 -2.47 25.84
C GLN A 162 7.57 -1.35 26.55
N ALA A 163 7.03 -0.77 27.61
CA ALA A 163 7.74 0.19 28.44
C ALA A 163 8.97 -0.44 29.10
N ALA A 164 8.84 -1.63 29.66
CA ALA A 164 9.96 -2.37 30.25
C ALA A 164 11.06 -2.70 29.22
N ARG A 165 10.68 -3.14 28.01
CA ARG A 165 11.64 -3.37 26.92
C ARG A 165 12.34 -2.08 26.47
N SER A 166 11.59 -0.96 26.42
CA SER A 166 12.15 0.35 26.07
C SER A 166 13.13 0.84 27.14
N GLU A 167 12.86 0.59 28.41
CA GLU A 167 13.73 0.94 29.54
C GLU A 167 15.02 0.10 29.53
N GLU A 168 14.91 -1.22 29.23
CA GLU A 168 16.07 -2.07 29.01
C GLU A 168 16.91 -1.63 27.81
N ALA A 169 16.26 -1.25 26.68
CA ALA A 169 16.94 -0.76 25.49
C ALA A 169 17.65 0.57 25.77
N LEU A 170 17.01 1.47 26.52
CA LEU A 170 17.63 2.73 26.94
C LEU A 170 18.84 2.49 27.84
N THR A 171 18.74 1.55 28.77
CA THR A 171 19.85 1.16 29.66
C THR A 171 21.03 0.62 28.86
N ARG A 172 20.78 -0.28 27.89
CA ARG A 172 21.82 -0.79 26.97
C ARG A 172 22.44 0.32 26.12
N ALA A 173 21.61 1.24 25.58
CA ALA A 173 22.10 2.36 24.80
C ALA A 173 22.96 3.31 25.62
N MET A 174 22.63 3.53 26.91
CA MET A 174 23.47 4.31 27.82
C MET A 174 24.79 3.63 28.14
N GLU A 175 24.80 2.29 28.32
CA GLU A 175 26.02 1.51 28.51
C GLU A 175 26.91 1.55 27.27
N ASP A 176 26.34 1.48 26.08
CA ASP A 176 27.08 1.53 24.81
C ASP A 176 27.60 2.93 24.51
N LEU A 177 26.86 3.99 24.87
CA LEU A 177 27.36 5.37 24.87
C LEU A 177 28.55 5.54 25.83
N GLN A 178 28.50 4.90 26.99
CA GLN A 178 29.60 4.90 27.95
C GLN A 178 30.83 4.18 27.39
N LYS A 179 30.65 3.01 26.76
CA LYS A 179 31.71 2.27 26.06
C LYS A 179 32.30 3.05 24.89
N LEU A 180 31.46 3.70 24.07
CA LEU A 180 31.89 4.60 22.99
C LEU A 180 32.66 5.80 23.52
N LYS A 181 32.26 6.38 24.64
CA LYS A 181 32.96 7.49 25.29
C LYS A 181 34.34 7.06 25.78
N VAL A 182 34.46 5.87 26.35
CA VAL A 182 35.74 5.29 26.77
C VAL A 182 36.65 4.96 25.57
N LEU A 183 36.07 4.42 24.49
CA LEU A 183 36.78 4.17 23.23
C LEU A 183 37.25 5.46 22.55
N ALA A 184 36.42 6.50 22.53
CA ALA A 184 36.77 7.80 21.99
C ALA A 184 37.89 8.48 22.82
N GLN A 185 37.84 8.35 24.14
CA GLN A 185 38.90 8.83 25.02
C GLN A 185 40.21 8.04 24.80
N GLY A 186 40.12 6.71 24.52
CA GLY A 186 41.28 5.88 24.16
C GLY A 186 41.87 6.22 22.80
N LEU A 187 41.04 6.63 21.82
CA LEU A 187 41.48 7.07 20.49
C LEU A 187 42.18 8.43 20.51
N VAL A 188 41.73 9.34 21.36
CA VAL A 188 42.36 10.66 21.54
C VAL A 188 43.74 10.54 22.22
N LEU A 189 43.94 9.49 23.03
CA LEU A 189 45.20 9.27 23.74
C LEU A 189 46.19 8.38 22.97
N ASN A 190 45.81 7.79 21.83
CA ASN A 190 46.64 6.85 21.08
C ASN A 190 46.81 7.23 19.60
N THR A 191 47.34 8.41 19.34
CA THR A 191 47.81 8.81 18.00
C THR A 191 49.13 8.10 17.68
N GLY A 192 49.03 6.90 17.18
CA GLY A 192 50.22 6.21 16.69
C GLY A 192 50.06 4.72 16.49
N ARG A 193 49.32 4.27 15.49
CA ARG A 193 49.57 3.07 14.70
C ARG A 193 48.55 2.88 13.59
N THR A 194 49.01 3.03 12.36
CA THR A 194 48.32 2.67 11.13
C THR A 194 48.34 1.14 10.95
N GLY A 195 47.15 0.53 10.88
CA GLY A 195 46.92 -0.82 10.41
C GLY A 195 45.64 -0.85 9.57
N PRO A 196 45.52 -1.65 8.49
CA PRO A 196 44.42 -1.58 7.55
C PRO A 196 43.11 -2.06 8.16
N LEU A 197 42.10 -1.22 8.12
CA LEU A 197 40.70 -1.54 8.48
C LEU A 197 40.11 -2.45 7.40
N CYS A 198 39.79 -3.68 7.76
CA CYS A 198 38.91 -4.54 6.97
C CYS A 198 37.54 -3.87 6.83
N SER A 199 37.21 -3.41 5.63
CA SER A 199 35.89 -2.98 5.25
C SER A 199 35.03 -4.19 4.98
N GLY A 200 34.04 -4.45 5.81
CA GLY A 200 33.11 -5.58 5.67
C GLY A 200 32.00 -5.59 6.71
N ALA A 201 31.68 -4.46 7.30
CA ALA A 201 30.47 -4.38 8.11
C ALA A 201 29.31 -3.96 7.18
N ILE A 202 28.52 -4.92 6.75
CA ILE A 202 27.13 -4.69 6.36
C ILE A 202 26.53 -4.01 7.58
N ALA A 203 25.99 -2.80 7.41
CA ALA A 203 25.27 -2.13 8.48
C ALA A 203 24.14 -3.06 8.89
N GLU A 204 24.16 -3.56 10.12
CA GLU A 204 23.06 -4.33 10.67
C GLU A 204 21.83 -3.46 10.58
N LEU A 205 20.84 -3.90 9.77
CA LEU A 205 19.51 -3.31 9.71
C LEU A 205 18.94 -3.34 11.12
N ARG A 206 18.38 -2.22 11.57
CA ARG A 206 17.68 -2.19 12.86
C ARG A 206 16.40 -3.01 12.69
N GLU A 207 16.18 -3.95 13.60
CA GLU A 207 15.01 -4.85 13.54
C GLU A 207 13.68 -4.10 13.45
N ASP A 208 13.58 -2.93 14.09
CA ASP A 208 12.40 -2.07 14.10
C ASP A 208 12.09 -1.43 12.71
N GLU A 209 13.12 -1.04 11.95
CA GLU A 209 12.95 -0.48 10.59
C GLU A 209 12.57 -1.58 9.58
N ASP A 210 13.17 -2.76 9.70
CA ASP A 210 12.83 -3.93 8.88
C ASP A 210 11.39 -4.41 9.16
N GLU A 211 10.97 -4.43 10.43
CA GLU A 211 9.62 -4.81 10.81
C GLU A 211 8.57 -3.86 10.23
N ALA A 212 8.82 -2.54 10.25
CA ALA A 212 7.94 -1.55 9.64
C ALA A 212 7.79 -1.76 8.12
N TYR A 213 8.90 -2.03 7.42
CA TYR A 213 8.90 -2.34 5.99
C TYR A 213 8.05 -3.59 5.68
N PHE A 214 8.31 -4.71 6.33
CA PHE A 214 7.55 -5.94 6.09
C PHE A 214 6.09 -5.84 6.55
N SER A 215 5.79 -5.04 7.58
CA SER A 215 4.43 -4.76 8.00
C SER A 215 3.64 -4.01 6.93
N SER A 216 4.27 -3.05 6.21
CA SER A 216 3.61 -2.33 5.12
C SER A 216 3.19 -3.28 3.98
N TYR A 217 4.01 -4.29 3.68
CA TYR A 217 3.69 -5.35 2.71
C TYR A 217 2.73 -6.43 3.24
N GLY A 218 2.31 -6.37 4.51
CA GLY A 218 1.22 -7.19 5.06
C GLY A 218 -0.17 -6.73 4.61
N HIS A 219 -0.32 -5.48 4.13
CA HIS A 219 -1.61 -4.91 3.74
C HIS A 219 -2.00 -5.30 2.31
N TYR A 220 -3.27 -5.68 2.12
CA TYR A 220 -3.78 -6.09 0.80
C TYR A 220 -3.76 -4.98 -0.26
N SER A 221 -3.89 -3.71 0.14
CA SER A 221 -4.01 -2.57 -0.77
C SER A 221 -2.78 -2.38 -1.66
N ILE A 222 -1.57 -2.54 -1.11
CA ILE A 222 -0.33 -2.45 -1.89
C ILE A 222 -0.24 -3.59 -2.93
N HIS A 223 -0.67 -4.80 -2.55
CA HIS A 223 -0.70 -5.93 -3.48
C HIS A 223 -1.76 -5.75 -4.57
N GLU A 224 -2.89 -5.14 -4.24
CA GLU A 224 -3.93 -4.80 -5.21
C GLU A 224 -3.41 -3.79 -6.23
N GLU A 225 -2.72 -2.72 -5.80
CA GLU A 225 -2.09 -1.74 -6.69
C GLU A 225 -1.07 -2.42 -7.62
N MET A 226 -0.15 -3.22 -7.07
CA MET A 226 0.83 -3.96 -7.87
C MET A 226 0.18 -4.95 -8.85
N LEU A 227 -0.86 -5.67 -8.47
CA LEU A 227 -1.56 -6.61 -9.36
C LEU A 227 -2.35 -5.89 -10.46
N LYS A 228 -2.91 -4.71 -10.17
CA LYS A 228 -3.61 -3.85 -11.14
C LYS A 228 -2.67 -3.15 -12.10
N ASP A 229 -1.40 -2.99 -11.77
CA ASP A 229 -0.39 -2.49 -12.71
C ASP A 229 -0.18 -3.52 -13.83
N LYS A 230 -0.86 -3.26 -14.95
CA LYS A 230 -0.83 -4.16 -16.11
C LYS A 230 0.55 -4.22 -16.76
N VAL A 231 1.27 -3.10 -16.81
CA VAL A 231 2.63 -3.06 -17.40
C VAL A 231 3.53 -4.02 -16.63
N ARG A 232 3.54 -3.95 -15.32
CA ARG A 232 4.28 -4.84 -14.44
C ARG A 232 3.83 -6.29 -14.60
N THR A 233 2.58 -6.56 -14.25
CA THR A 233 2.07 -7.93 -14.10
C THR A 233 2.01 -8.68 -15.43
N GLU A 234 1.59 -8.00 -16.51
CA GLU A 234 1.54 -8.62 -17.84
C GLU A 234 2.94 -8.86 -18.42
N SER A 235 3.92 -7.97 -18.18
CA SER A 235 5.30 -8.20 -18.62
C SER A 235 5.90 -9.46 -17.99
N TYR A 236 5.72 -9.67 -16.70
CA TYR A 236 6.13 -10.91 -16.04
C TYR A 236 5.38 -12.13 -16.57
N ARG A 237 4.06 -12.02 -16.72
CA ARG A 237 3.23 -13.09 -17.29
C ARG A 237 3.69 -13.45 -18.70
N ASP A 238 3.86 -12.46 -19.56
CA ASP A 238 4.20 -12.66 -20.97
C ASP A 238 5.61 -13.23 -21.13
N PHE A 239 6.55 -12.83 -20.29
CA PHE A 239 7.86 -13.44 -20.23
C PHE A 239 7.77 -14.91 -19.78
N ILE A 240 7.17 -15.18 -18.62
CA ILE A 240 7.16 -16.51 -18.01
C ILE A 240 6.34 -17.49 -18.86
N CYS A 241 5.10 -17.13 -19.19
CA CYS A 241 4.19 -18.01 -19.95
C CYS A 241 4.56 -18.08 -21.45
N GLY A 242 5.18 -17.01 -21.98
CA GLY A 242 5.64 -16.97 -23.37
C GLY A 242 6.94 -17.73 -23.63
N ASN A 243 7.65 -18.17 -22.59
CA ASN A 243 8.91 -18.91 -22.69
C ASN A 243 8.86 -20.22 -21.88
N PRO A 244 7.94 -21.16 -22.20
CA PRO A 244 7.84 -22.41 -21.47
C PRO A 244 9.15 -23.22 -21.50
N ASP A 245 9.96 -23.12 -22.54
CA ASP A 245 11.22 -23.82 -22.65
C ASP A 245 12.24 -23.39 -21.58
N VAL A 246 12.11 -22.18 -21.07
CA VAL A 246 12.94 -21.69 -19.96
C VAL A 246 12.51 -22.30 -18.63
N PHE A 247 11.22 -22.48 -18.39
CA PHE A 247 10.66 -22.87 -17.10
C PHE A 247 10.32 -24.35 -16.97
N LYS A 248 10.09 -25.04 -18.09
CA LYS A 248 9.64 -26.44 -18.09
C LYS A 248 10.67 -27.34 -17.39
N ASP A 249 10.16 -28.17 -16.49
CA ASP A 249 10.93 -29.13 -15.67
C ASP A 249 11.98 -28.50 -14.74
N LYS A 250 11.96 -27.16 -14.56
CA LYS A 250 12.91 -26.41 -13.73
C LYS A 250 12.42 -26.26 -12.29
N VAL A 251 13.38 -26.10 -11.39
CA VAL A 251 13.15 -25.65 -10.01
C VAL A 251 13.30 -24.14 -9.97
N VAL A 252 12.24 -23.45 -9.57
CA VAL A 252 12.15 -21.98 -9.57
C VAL A 252 12.07 -21.48 -8.13
N LEU A 253 12.83 -20.45 -7.80
CA LEU A 253 12.73 -19.70 -6.55
C LEU A 253 12.11 -18.32 -6.85
N ASP A 254 11.05 -17.98 -6.15
CA ASP A 254 10.36 -16.69 -6.19
C ASP A 254 10.67 -15.94 -4.90
N VAL A 255 11.53 -14.91 -4.98
CA VAL A 255 12.00 -14.14 -3.82
C VAL A 255 11.10 -12.92 -3.65
N GLY A 256 10.44 -12.80 -2.48
CA GLY A 256 9.40 -11.80 -2.24
C GLY A 256 8.14 -12.13 -3.05
N CYS A 257 7.62 -13.35 -2.85
CA CYS A 257 6.54 -13.86 -3.71
C CYS A 257 5.19 -13.14 -3.53
N GLY A 258 5.00 -12.36 -2.48
CA GLY A 258 3.76 -11.64 -2.19
C GLY A 258 2.53 -12.56 -2.23
N THR A 259 1.59 -12.26 -3.11
CA THR A 259 0.37 -13.09 -3.34
C THR A 259 0.65 -14.39 -4.11
N GLY A 260 1.88 -14.65 -4.53
CA GLY A 260 2.27 -15.84 -5.28
C GLY A 260 1.96 -15.79 -6.78
N ILE A 261 1.66 -14.61 -7.34
CA ILE A 261 1.27 -14.50 -8.77
C ILE A 261 2.38 -14.98 -9.71
N LEU A 262 3.65 -14.63 -9.45
CA LEU A 262 4.78 -15.05 -10.27
C LEU A 262 5.04 -16.55 -10.11
N SER A 263 4.94 -17.07 -8.89
CA SER A 263 5.00 -18.50 -8.60
C SER A 263 3.96 -19.29 -9.40
N MET A 264 2.72 -18.78 -9.49
CA MET A 264 1.65 -19.42 -10.26
C MET A 264 1.89 -19.33 -11.77
N PHE A 265 2.45 -18.23 -12.29
CA PHE A 265 2.86 -18.16 -13.69
C PHE A 265 3.95 -19.19 -14.02
N ALA A 266 4.96 -19.32 -13.15
CA ALA A 266 6.02 -20.32 -13.32
C ALA A 266 5.49 -21.76 -13.30
N ALA A 267 4.57 -22.07 -12.39
CA ALA A 267 3.90 -23.39 -12.35
C ALA A 267 3.12 -23.66 -13.64
N ARG A 268 2.38 -22.67 -14.16
CA ARG A 268 1.65 -22.78 -15.46
C ARG A 268 2.59 -22.92 -16.65
N ALA A 269 3.78 -22.34 -16.60
CA ALA A 269 4.81 -22.49 -17.62
C ALA A 269 5.51 -23.86 -17.59
N GLY A 270 5.12 -24.75 -16.66
CA GLY A 270 5.60 -26.13 -16.58
C GLY A 270 6.80 -26.33 -15.64
N ALA A 271 7.03 -25.42 -14.71
CA ALA A 271 8.05 -25.61 -13.67
C ALA A 271 7.79 -26.91 -12.90
N LYS A 272 8.85 -27.69 -12.63
CA LYS A 272 8.78 -28.93 -11.85
C LYS A 272 8.43 -28.64 -10.39
N LYS A 273 9.02 -27.58 -9.85
CA LYS A 273 8.78 -27.10 -8.48
C LYS A 273 9.01 -25.60 -8.43
N VAL A 274 8.15 -24.91 -7.70
CA VAL A 274 8.31 -23.49 -7.38
C VAL A 274 8.37 -23.34 -5.88
N ILE A 275 9.34 -22.57 -5.39
CA ILE A 275 9.48 -22.22 -3.98
C ILE A 275 9.33 -20.73 -3.88
N GLY A 276 8.28 -20.26 -3.22
CA GLY A 276 8.06 -18.85 -2.93
C GLY A 276 8.47 -18.55 -1.49
N VAL A 277 9.21 -17.47 -1.30
CA VAL A 277 9.65 -16.99 0.03
C VAL A 277 9.17 -15.57 0.21
N ASP A 278 8.53 -15.29 1.34
CA ASP A 278 8.11 -13.92 1.71
C ASP A 278 8.11 -13.76 3.24
N GLN A 279 8.57 -12.61 3.70
CA GLN A 279 8.59 -12.28 5.13
C GLN A 279 7.27 -11.67 5.60
N SER A 280 6.50 -11.06 4.71
CA SER A 280 5.26 -10.38 5.06
C SER A 280 4.11 -11.34 5.33
N GLU A 281 3.09 -10.88 6.08
CA GLU A 281 1.92 -11.68 6.44
C GLU A 281 1.04 -12.08 5.24
N ILE A 282 1.20 -11.42 4.09
CA ILE A 282 0.47 -11.74 2.86
C ILE A 282 0.69 -13.18 2.40
N ILE A 283 1.78 -13.81 2.82
CA ILE A 283 2.09 -15.19 2.42
C ILE A 283 1.02 -16.20 2.85
N TYR A 284 0.30 -15.93 3.94
CA TYR A 284 -0.80 -16.80 4.36
C TYR A 284 -1.96 -16.76 3.37
N GLN A 285 -2.28 -15.57 2.84
CA GLN A 285 -3.25 -15.42 1.74
C GLN A 285 -2.73 -16.09 0.47
N ALA A 286 -1.43 -15.97 0.18
CA ALA A 286 -0.82 -16.66 -0.96
C ALA A 286 -0.97 -18.19 -0.86
N MET A 287 -0.81 -18.77 0.35
CA MET A 287 -1.03 -20.20 0.58
C MET A 287 -2.48 -20.62 0.26
N ASP A 288 -3.46 -19.80 0.65
CA ASP A 288 -4.88 -20.05 0.34
C ASP A 288 -5.16 -19.87 -1.15
N ILE A 289 -4.58 -18.86 -1.80
CA ILE A 289 -4.67 -18.63 -3.24
C ILE A 289 -4.10 -19.84 -4.01
N VAL A 290 -2.91 -20.32 -3.63
CA VAL A 290 -2.28 -21.49 -4.26
C VAL A 290 -3.16 -22.73 -4.15
N ARG A 291 -3.75 -22.99 -2.98
CA ARG A 291 -4.69 -24.11 -2.75
C ARG A 291 -5.97 -23.96 -3.59
N SER A 292 -6.54 -22.76 -3.62
CA SER A 292 -7.75 -22.48 -4.41
C SER A 292 -7.53 -22.69 -5.92
N ASN A 293 -6.28 -22.58 -6.39
CA ASN A 293 -5.89 -22.82 -7.77
C ASN A 293 -5.35 -24.25 -8.01
N GLN A 294 -5.36 -25.14 -7.00
CA GLN A 294 -4.89 -26.53 -7.07
C GLN A 294 -3.41 -26.64 -7.49
N LEU A 295 -2.57 -25.72 -7.02
CA LEU A 295 -1.14 -25.64 -7.35
C LEU A 295 -0.23 -26.05 -6.18
N GLU A 296 -0.77 -26.48 -5.05
CA GLU A 296 -0.04 -26.86 -3.82
C GLU A 296 0.93 -28.03 -4.00
N ASN A 297 0.72 -28.86 -5.02
CA ASN A 297 1.65 -29.94 -5.37
C ASN A 297 2.91 -29.43 -6.09
N THR A 298 2.83 -28.27 -6.74
CA THR A 298 3.92 -27.65 -7.50
C THR A 298 4.59 -26.52 -6.75
N ILE A 299 3.78 -25.71 -6.01
CA ILE A 299 4.24 -24.52 -5.30
C ILE A 299 4.35 -24.80 -3.80
N THR A 300 5.49 -24.49 -3.24
CA THR A 300 5.74 -24.49 -1.79
C THR A 300 6.03 -23.08 -1.35
N LEU A 301 5.28 -22.54 -0.39
CA LEU A 301 5.48 -21.20 0.16
C LEU A 301 6.11 -21.28 1.55
N ILE A 302 7.10 -20.44 1.81
CA ILE A 302 7.88 -20.41 3.05
C ILE A 302 7.85 -18.98 3.60
N LYS A 303 7.31 -18.82 4.81
CA LYS A 303 7.37 -17.53 5.51
C LYS A 303 8.75 -17.33 6.12
N GLY A 304 9.36 -16.19 5.82
CA GLY A 304 10.64 -15.76 6.38
C GLY A 304 11.46 -14.96 5.39
N ARG A 305 12.55 -14.38 5.88
CA ARG A 305 13.56 -13.72 5.03
C ARG A 305 14.36 -14.78 4.30
N ILE A 306 14.70 -14.51 3.05
CA ILE A 306 15.49 -15.47 2.25
C ILE A 306 16.86 -15.75 2.88
N GLU A 307 17.39 -14.80 3.63
CA GLU A 307 18.66 -14.92 4.36
C GLU A 307 18.58 -15.88 5.56
N ASP A 308 17.39 -16.08 6.14
CA ASP A 308 17.19 -16.79 7.41
C ASP A 308 16.51 -18.16 7.22
N VAL A 309 15.86 -18.38 6.07
CA VAL A 309 15.11 -19.62 5.81
C VAL A 309 15.99 -20.71 5.21
N ASN A 310 15.65 -21.97 5.52
CA ASN A 310 16.24 -23.12 4.86
C ASN A 310 15.31 -23.59 3.73
N LEU A 311 15.81 -23.56 2.49
CA LEU A 311 15.03 -24.06 1.36
C LEU A 311 15.01 -25.59 1.35
N PRO A 312 13.92 -26.24 0.88
CA PRO A 312 13.80 -27.70 0.77
C PRO A 312 14.59 -28.28 -0.43
N VAL A 313 15.51 -27.50 -0.98
CA VAL A 313 16.39 -27.86 -2.10
C VAL A 313 17.74 -27.18 -1.91
N GLU A 314 18.82 -27.81 -2.40
CA GLU A 314 20.16 -27.23 -2.32
C GLU A 314 20.36 -26.15 -3.37
N LYS A 315 19.81 -26.35 -4.58
CA LYS A 315 19.97 -25.44 -5.72
C LYS A 315 18.67 -25.30 -6.50
N VAL A 316 18.55 -24.16 -7.16
CA VAL A 316 17.44 -23.82 -8.07
C VAL A 316 17.98 -23.47 -9.44
N ASP A 317 17.23 -23.75 -10.48
CA ASP A 317 17.62 -23.43 -11.87
C ASP A 317 17.36 -21.98 -12.21
N ILE A 318 16.30 -21.40 -11.63
CA ILE A 318 15.82 -20.05 -11.93
C ILE A 318 15.48 -19.33 -10.63
N ILE A 319 15.85 -18.06 -10.57
CA ILE A 319 15.34 -17.12 -9.56
C ILE A 319 14.49 -16.08 -10.29
N ILE A 320 13.25 -15.93 -9.88
CA ILE A 320 12.37 -14.83 -10.27
C ILE A 320 12.10 -13.96 -9.06
N SER A 321 12.01 -12.66 -9.27
CA SER A 321 11.62 -11.72 -8.22
C SER A 321 11.13 -10.42 -8.84
N GLU A 322 10.14 -9.82 -8.22
CA GLU A 322 9.79 -8.44 -8.49
C GLU A 322 10.25 -7.61 -7.29
N TRP A 323 11.45 -7.07 -7.42
CA TRP A 323 12.25 -6.46 -6.35
C TRP A 323 12.43 -4.94 -6.50
N MET A 324 11.96 -4.36 -7.59
CA MET A 324 12.25 -2.97 -7.95
C MET A 324 11.51 -2.00 -7.05
N GLY A 325 12.26 -1.09 -6.43
CA GLY A 325 11.72 0.06 -5.72
C GLY A 325 11.71 1.32 -6.58
N TYR A 326 11.34 2.43 -5.99
CA TYR A 326 11.45 3.74 -6.65
C TYR A 326 12.90 4.00 -7.06
N PHE A 327 13.09 4.65 -8.20
CA PHE A 327 14.41 4.84 -8.79
C PHE A 327 15.23 3.54 -8.87
N LEU A 328 14.55 2.41 -9.07
CA LEU A 328 15.03 1.04 -9.14
C LEU A 328 15.54 0.47 -7.81
N LEU A 329 16.42 1.17 -7.10
CA LEU A 329 17.22 0.62 -5.98
C LEU A 329 16.69 1.00 -4.58
N PHE A 330 15.65 1.81 -4.49
CA PHE A 330 14.96 2.07 -3.21
C PHE A 330 14.45 0.76 -2.61
N GLU A 331 14.33 0.67 -1.30
CA GLU A 331 13.95 -0.53 -0.53
C GLU A 331 15.03 -1.62 -0.42
N SER A 332 16.08 -1.56 -1.23
CA SER A 332 17.23 -2.49 -1.19
C SER A 332 16.91 -3.98 -1.36
N MET A 333 15.73 -4.33 -1.91
CA MET A 333 15.33 -5.73 -2.05
C MET A 333 16.22 -6.53 -3.05
N LEU A 334 16.93 -5.84 -3.95
CA LEU A 334 17.90 -6.51 -4.83
C LEU A 334 19.00 -7.21 -4.03
N ASP A 335 19.40 -6.72 -2.85
CA ASP A 335 20.38 -7.38 -1.99
C ASP A 335 19.96 -8.82 -1.65
N SER A 336 18.70 -9.01 -1.27
CA SER A 336 18.11 -10.33 -0.98
C SER A 336 18.11 -11.24 -2.21
N VAL A 337 17.84 -10.68 -3.39
CA VAL A 337 17.90 -11.44 -4.66
C VAL A 337 19.33 -11.87 -4.98
N LEU A 338 20.32 -10.99 -4.77
CA LEU A 338 21.72 -11.32 -4.97
C LEU A 338 22.20 -12.35 -3.95
N PHE A 339 21.77 -12.24 -2.70
CA PHE A 339 22.03 -13.28 -1.69
C PHE A 339 21.47 -14.63 -2.15
N ALA A 340 20.19 -14.66 -2.58
CA ALA A 340 19.54 -15.88 -3.07
C ALA A 340 20.29 -16.46 -4.29
N ARG A 341 20.75 -15.61 -5.21
CA ARG A 341 21.55 -16.01 -6.37
C ARG A 341 22.86 -16.71 -5.93
N ASP A 342 23.59 -16.07 -5.06
CA ASP A 342 24.93 -16.55 -4.65
C ASP A 342 24.83 -17.85 -3.82
N MET A 343 23.76 -17.99 -3.02
CA MET A 343 23.53 -19.16 -2.17
C MET A 343 22.86 -20.32 -2.90
N TYR A 344 21.84 -20.04 -3.73
CA TYR A 344 20.93 -21.09 -4.20
C TYR A 344 20.92 -21.31 -5.71
N LEU A 345 21.45 -20.40 -6.55
CA LEU A 345 21.42 -20.58 -7.99
C LEU A 345 22.39 -21.69 -8.41
N ALA A 346 21.91 -22.60 -9.25
CA ALA A 346 22.72 -23.64 -9.85
C ALA A 346 23.69 -23.08 -10.90
N GLU A 347 24.77 -23.79 -11.19
CA GLU A 347 25.64 -23.44 -12.31
C GLU A 347 24.85 -23.46 -13.63
N GLY A 348 24.97 -22.38 -14.40
CA GLY A 348 24.17 -22.20 -15.63
C GLY A 348 22.73 -21.74 -15.41
N GLY A 349 22.31 -21.53 -14.16
CA GLY A 349 21.02 -20.96 -13.82
C GLY A 349 20.91 -19.48 -14.18
N SER A 350 19.71 -18.91 -14.03
CA SER A 350 19.44 -17.51 -14.38
C SER A 350 18.54 -16.81 -13.38
N VAL A 351 18.83 -15.51 -13.17
CA VAL A 351 17.97 -14.57 -12.42
C VAL A 351 17.14 -13.77 -13.40
N TYR A 352 15.86 -13.57 -13.12
CA TYR A 352 14.96 -12.71 -13.89
C TYR A 352 14.17 -11.75 -12.96
N PRO A 353 14.06 -10.44 -13.36
CA PRO A 353 14.64 -9.85 -14.58
C PRO A 353 16.16 -10.01 -14.60
N ASN A 354 16.70 -10.14 -15.82
CA ASN A 354 18.14 -10.40 -15.94
C ASN A 354 18.97 -9.13 -16.12
N CYS A 355 18.37 -8.04 -16.59
CA CYS A 355 19.08 -6.77 -16.82
C CYS A 355 18.16 -5.60 -16.53
N CYS A 356 18.70 -4.53 -16.01
CA CYS A 356 18.00 -3.28 -15.72
C CYS A 356 18.86 -2.09 -16.09
N ASN A 357 18.22 -1.00 -16.56
CA ASN A 357 18.88 0.29 -16.78
C ASN A 357 18.27 1.33 -15.85
N ILE A 358 19.08 2.29 -15.38
CA ILE A 358 18.62 3.54 -14.79
C ILE A 358 18.95 4.66 -15.76
N SER A 359 17.97 5.48 -16.08
CA SER A 359 18.08 6.61 -17.00
C SER A 359 17.72 7.92 -16.34
N LEU A 360 18.34 9.01 -16.80
CA LEU A 360 18.01 10.38 -16.43
C LEU A 360 17.53 11.16 -17.64
N ALA A 361 16.65 12.14 -17.42
CA ALA A 361 16.30 13.16 -18.40
C ALA A 361 16.07 14.51 -17.72
N ALA A 362 16.21 15.62 -18.46
CA ALA A 362 15.90 16.95 -17.96
C ALA A 362 14.40 17.24 -18.08
N VAL A 363 13.87 17.96 -17.10
CA VAL A 363 12.45 18.37 -17.03
C VAL A 363 12.36 19.88 -17.05
N GLY A 364 11.41 20.43 -17.82
CA GLY A 364 11.15 21.84 -17.99
C GLY A 364 9.73 22.25 -17.61
N ASP A 365 9.27 21.85 -16.44
CA ASP A 365 7.97 22.21 -15.87
C ASP A 365 8.10 23.41 -14.93
N THR A 366 7.97 24.61 -15.50
CA THR A 366 8.11 25.86 -14.72
C THR A 366 6.91 26.14 -13.83
N GLU A 367 5.73 25.68 -14.20
CA GLU A 367 4.51 25.84 -13.40
C GLU A 367 4.61 25.01 -12.12
N LYS A 368 4.85 23.74 -12.28
CA LYS A 368 5.01 22.81 -11.14
C LYS A 368 6.19 23.18 -10.24
N HIS A 369 7.31 23.62 -10.84
CA HIS A 369 8.44 24.13 -10.06
C HIS A 369 8.05 25.34 -9.22
N ARG A 370 7.30 26.30 -9.81
CA ARG A 370 6.79 27.47 -9.09
C ARG A 370 5.91 27.04 -7.92
N ASP A 371 4.97 26.13 -8.16
CA ASP A 371 4.02 25.68 -7.16
C ASP A 371 4.70 24.93 -5.98
N ARG A 372 5.77 24.19 -6.26
CA ARG A 372 6.49 23.46 -5.20
C ARG A 372 7.59 24.26 -4.49
N ILE A 373 8.27 25.15 -5.19
CA ILE A 373 9.45 25.86 -4.67
C ILE A 373 9.14 27.34 -4.41
N ALA A 374 8.60 28.07 -5.43
CA ALA A 374 8.32 29.48 -5.26
C ALA A 374 7.09 29.73 -4.35
N PHE A 375 6.22 28.76 -4.18
CA PHE A 375 5.12 28.80 -3.21
C PHE A 375 5.58 29.28 -1.82
N TRP A 376 6.77 28.87 -1.38
CA TRP A 376 7.30 29.23 -0.07
C TRP A 376 7.79 30.67 0.05
N ASP A 377 7.84 31.44 -1.05
CA ASP A 377 8.21 32.86 -1.02
C ASP A 377 7.10 33.72 -0.45
N ASP A 378 5.82 33.33 -0.69
CA ASP A 378 4.64 34.03 -0.17
C ASP A 378 3.51 33.01 0.10
N VAL A 379 3.34 32.63 1.34
CA VAL A 379 2.29 31.73 1.81
C VAL A 379 1.27 32.56 2.58
N PHE A 380 0.17 32.90 1.93
CA PHE A 380 -0.89 33.77 2.49
C PHE A 380 -0.34 35.10 3.07
N GLY A 381 0.63 35.72 2.40
CA GLY A 381 1.27 36.98 2.85
C GLY A 381 2.45 36.76 3.78
N PHE A 382 2.81 35.53 4.13
CA PHE A 382 3.95 35.22 4.99
C PHE A 382 5.12 34.64 4.21
N LYS A 383 6.35 35.13 4.50
CA LYS A 383 7.57 34.58 3.93
C LYS A 383 7.96 33.28 4.64
N MET A 384 7.98 32.17 3.94
CA MET A 384 8.37 30.84 4.46
C MET A 384 9.57 30.27 3.68
N GLU A 385 10.43 31.10 3.11
CA GLU A 385 11.59 30.71 2.28
C GLU A 385 12.51 29.69 2.95
N CYS A 386 12.55 29.64 4.29
CA CYS A 386 13.33 28.66 5.03
C CYS A 386 12.88 27.20 4.75
N MET A 387 11.63 26.99 4.34
CA MET A 387 11.09 25.67 4.01
C MET A 387 11.71 25.08 2.74
N LYS A 388 12.17 25.90 1.79
CA LYS A 388 12.85 25.42 0.57
C LYS A 388 14.05 24.53 0.89
N LYS A 389 14.77 24.81 1.98
CA LYS A 389 15.91 24.01 2.42
C LYS A 389 15.52 22.59 2.85
N ALA A 390 14.29 22.38 3.24
CA ALA A 390 13.74 21.05 3.56
C ALA A 390 13.10 20.40 2.35
N VAL A 391 12.40 21.18 1.52
CA VAL A 391 11.65 20.67 0.35
C VAL A 391 12.57 20.28 -0.81
N VAL A 392 13.58 21.09 -1.13
CA VAL A 392 14.49 20.82 -2.28
C VAL A 392 15.24 19.49 -2.14
N PRO A 393 15.79 19.12 -0.95
CA PRO A 393 16.49 17.85 -0.78
C PRO A 393 15.61 16.60 -0.80
N GLU A 394 14.30 16.74 -0.82
CA GLU A 394 13.37 15.61 -0.89
C GLU A 394 13.12 15.23 -2.35
N ALA A 395 13.38 13.97 -2.70
CA ALA A 395 13.03 13.45 -4.01
C ALA A 395 11.53 13.18 -4.10
N VAL A 396 10.90 13.56 -5.20
CA VAL A 396 9.45 13.42 -5.39
C VAL A 396 9.15 12.24 -6.30
N VAL A 397 8.23 11.36 -5.87
CA VAL A 397 7.76 10.23 -6.69
C VAL A 397 6.39 10.58 -7.28
N GLU A 398 6.35 10.81 -8.59
CA GLU A 398 5.12 11.25 -9.27
C GLU A 398 5.11 10.88 -10.75
N VAL A 399 3.94 10.98 -11.37
CA VAL A 399 3.79 10.82 -12.83
C VAL A 399 4.05 12.14 -13.51
N LEU A 400 5.04 12.16 -14.41
CA LEU A 400 5.34 13.33 -15.23
C LEU A 400 4.58 13.29 -16.55
N LYS A 401 4.15 14.46 -17.00
CA LYS A 401 3.62 14.64 -18.36
C LYS A 401 4.78 14.52 -19.38
N PRO A 402 4.66 13.69 -20.42
CA PRO A 402 5.74 13.47 -21.40
C PRO A 402 6.28 14.76 -22.03
N GLU A 403 5.42 15.75 -22.27
CA GLU A 403 5.78 17.05 -22.86
C GLU A 403 6.65 17.92 -21.97
N THR A 404 6.75 17.61 -20.68
CA THR A 404 7.64 18.33 -19.76
C THR A 404 9.09 17.85 -19.84
N VAL A 405 9.35 16.72 -20.48
CA VAL A 405 10.70 16.20 -20.70
C VAL A 405 11.37 16.99 -21.82
N ILE A 406 12.51 17.61 -21.54
CA ILE A 406 13.22 18.54 -22.42
C ILE A 406 14.60 18.06 -22.84
N SER A 407 14.91 16.78 -22.65
CA SER A 407 16.17 16.20 -23.15
C SER A 407 15.99 14.79 -23.67
N GLU A 408 16.95 14.34 -24.49
CA GLU A 408 17.14 12.91 -24.72
C GLU A 408 17.52 12.23 -23.41
N PRO A 409 17.14 10.94 -23.20
CA PRO A 409 17.53 10.21 -22.00
C PRO A 409 19.03 9.86 -22.00
N ALA A 410 19.62 9.83 -20.82
CA ALA A 410 20.97 9.35 -20.58
C ALA A 410 20.93 8.16 -19.63
N VAL A 411 21.37 6.99 -20.09
CA VAL A 411 21.56 5.81 -19.22
C VAL A 411 22.74 6.08 -18.31
N ILE A 412 22.54 5.99 -17.00
CA ILE A 412 23.58 6.24 -16.00
C ILE A 412 24.11 4.95 -15.38
N GLN A 413 23.32 3.89 -15.39
CA GLN A 413 23.72 2.58 -14.85
C GLN A 413 23.00 1.46 -15.59
N THR A 414 23.72 0.36 -15.81
CA THR A 414 23.17 -0.89 -16.32
C THR A 414 23.58 -2.00 -15.33
N LEU A 415 22.61 -2.77 -14.87
CA LEU A 415 22.80 -3.86 -13.93
C LEU A 415 22.47 -5.20 -14.59
N ASP A 416 23.43 -6.12 -14.68
CA ASP A 416 23.19 -7.53 -14.98
C ASP A 416 22.95 -8.28 -13.67
N CYS A 417 21.69 -8.62 -13.37
CA CYS A 417 21.32 -9.29 -12.12
C CYS A 417 22.00 -10.67 -11.92
N ASN A 418 22.54 -11.25 -12.99
CA ASN A 418 23.27 -12.50 -12.92
C ASN A 418 24.75 -12.32 -12.54
N ALA A 419 25.29 -11.10 -12.59
CA ALA A 419 26.71 -10.83 -12.40
C ALA A 419 27.00 -9.72 -11.38
N VAL A 420 26.11 -8.73 -11.25
CA VAL A 420 26.29 -7.56 -10.38
C VAL A 420 26.52 -7.96 -8.92
N THR A 421 27.35 -7.21 -8.24
CA THR A 421 27.64 -7.37 -6.81
C THR A 421 26.94 -6.28 -5.98
N ILE A 422 26.73 -6.53 -4.70
CA ILE A 422 26.10 -5.55 -3.78
C ILE A 422 26.88 -4.22 -3.77
N SER A 423 28.20 -4.25 -3.87
CA SER A 423 29.04 -3.04 -3.89
C SER A 423 28.84 -2.17 -5.14
N GLU A 424 28.36 -2.75 -6.24
CA GLU A 424 28.08 -2.04 -7.50
C GLU A 424 26.70 -1.37 -7.51
N LEU A 425 25.86 -1.64 -6.51
CA LEU A 425 24.58 -0.96 -6.34
C LEU A 425 24.76 0.46 -5.79
N GLU A 426 25.90 0.77 -5.19
CA GLU A 426 26.34 2.12 -4.92
C GLU A 426 27.31 2.55 -6.01
N PHE A 427 26.99 3.60 -6.74
CA PHE A 427 27.77 3.98 -7.91
C PHE A 427 27.87 5.50 -8.11
N THR A 428 28.82 5.90 -8.94
CA THR A 428 28.96 7.26 -9.45
C THR A 428 29.10 7.18 -10.98
N ALA A 429 28.27 7.96 -11.67
CA ALA A 429 28.29 8.03 -13.13
C ALA A 429 28.31 9.47 -13.62
N ASP A 430 29.06 9.72 -14.68
CA ASP A 430 28.98 10.96 -15.45
C ASP A 430 27.91 10.80 -16.53
N PHE A 431 27.13 11.85 -16.76
CA PHE A 431 26.09 11.86 -17.77
C PHE A 431 26.08 13.18 -18.56
N ASN A 432 25.38 13.17 -19.68
CA ASN A 432 25.21 14.36 -20.50
C ASN A 432 23.78 14.39 -21.08
N LEU A 433 22.96 15.33 -20.65
CA LEU A 433 21.60 15.49 -21.13
C LEU A 433 21.62 16.39 -22.37
N LYS A 434 21.23 15.84 -23.51
CA LYS A 434 21.12 16.59 -24.78
C LYS A 434 19.73 17.25 -24.82
N ILE A 435 19.71 18.55 -24.70
CA ILE A 435 18.49 19.34 -24.59
C ILE A 435 17.76 19.40 -25.96
N THR A 436 16.46 19.17 -25.93
CA THR A 436 15.59 19.14 -27.12
C THR A 436 14.70 20.37 -27.27
N ALA A 437 14.51 21.14 -26.19
CA ALA A 437 13.65 22.32 -26.17
C ALA A 437 14.32 23.49 -25.45
N SER A 438 14.12 24.71 -26.00
CA SER A 438 14.65 25.96 -25.37
C SER A 438 13.71 26.44 -24.31
N THR A 439 14.10 26.29 -23.04
CA THR A 439 13.30 26.63 -21.85
C THR A 439 14.20 26.67 -20.58
N HIS A 440 13.62 26.48 -19.42
CA HIS A 440 14.36 26.32 -18.16
C HIS A 440 14.30 24.86 -17.70
N CYS A 441 15.45 24.26 -17.42
CA CYS A 441 15.51 22.99 -16.72
C CYS A 441 15.16 23.23 -15.25
N THR A 442 14.07 22.65 -14.78
CA THR A 442 13.51 22.82 -13.42
C THR A 442 13.74 21.61 -12.52
N ALA A 443 14.00 20.46 -13.14
CA ALA A 443 14.27 19.21 -12.44
C ALA A 443 15.05 18.23 -13.32
N VAL A 444 15.58 17.17 -12.70
CA VAL A 444 16.05 15.96 -13.36
C VAL A 444 15.12 14.83 -12.96
N VAL A 445 14.64 14.06 -13.94
CA VAL A 445 13.83 12.87 -13.70
C VAL A 445 14.66 11.61 -13.85
N GLY A 446 14.50 10.69 -12.91
CA GLY A 446 15.05 9.35 -12.95
C GLY A 446 13.96 8.31 -13.15
N TYR A 447 14.23 7.32 -13.99
CA TYR A 447 13.35 6.20 -14.26
C TYR A 447 14.19 4.97 -14.66
N PHE A 448 13.54 3.83 -14.84
CA PHE A 448 14.25 2.60 -15.15
C PHE A 448 13.56 1.75 -16.21
N ASP A 449 14.37 0.90 -16.84
CA ASP A 449 13.93 -0.11 -17.82
C ASP A 449 14.29 -1.49 -17.29
N ILE A 450 13.40 -2.45 -17.51
CA ILE A 450 13.54 -3.84 -17.07
C ILE A 450 13.53 -4.76 -18.28
N PHE A 451 14.46 -5.72 -18.32
CA PHE A 451 14.64 -6.62 -19.44
C PHE A 451 14.59 -8.08 -19.01
N PHE A 452 13.84 -8.87 -19.78
CA PHE A 452 13.78 -10.33 -19.74
C PHE A 452 14.22 -10.82 -21.11
N ASN A 453 15.52 -10.97 -21.33
CA ASN A 453 16.07 -11.24 -22.65
C ASN A 453 17.21 -12.28 -22.68
N ARG A 454 17.53 -12.91 -21.52
CA ARG A 454 18.57 -13.92 -21.39
C ARG A 454 18.01 -15.32 -21.62
N GLY A 455 18.58 -16.09 -22.53
CA GLY A 455 18.26 -17.50 -22.75
C GLY A 455 16.81 -17.80 -23.14
N CYS A 456 16.09 -16.83 -23.69
CA CYS A 456 14.68 -16.95 -24.06
C CYS A 456 14.43 -16.57 -25.52
N THR A 457 13.38 -17.14 -26.10
CA THR A 457 12.94 -16.83 -27.46
C THR A 457 12.12 -15.53 -27.49
N ASN A 458 11.16 -15.41 -26.60
CA ASN A 458 10.28 -14.25 -26.49
C ASN A 458 10.87 -13.28 -25.46
N LYS A 459 11.57 -12.25 -25.97
CA LYS A 459 12.13 -11.19 -25.15
C LYS A 459 11.04 -10.22 -24.75
N VAL A 460 11.01 -9.86 -23.48
CA VAL A 460 10.09 -8.88 -22.90
C VAL A 460 10.88 -7.74 -22.27
N MET A 461 10.36 -6.54 -22.36
CA MET A 461 10.87 -5.38 -21.63
C MET A 461 9.73 -4.45 -21.26
N PHE A 462 9.91 -3.69 -20.20
CA PHE A 462 9.07 -2.54 -19.89
C PHE A 462 9.91 -1.39 -19.35
N SER A 463 9.33 -0.20 -19.40
CA SER A 463 9.97 1.04 -18.95
C SER A 463 9.01 1.82 -18.05
N THR A 464 9.57 2.48 -17.04
CA THR A 464 8.87 3.45 -16.21
C THR A 464 9.08 4.90 -16.72
N SER A 465 9.54 5.06 -17.97
CA SER A 465 9.76 6.35 -18.62
C SER A 465 8.48 7.20 -18.68
N PRO A 466 8.56 8.54 -18.57
CA PRO A 466 7.41 9.43 -18.77
C PRO A 466 6.68 9.25 -20.11
N HIS A 467 7.37 8.73 -21.13
CA HIS A 467 6.80 8.48 -22.47
C HIS A 467 6.10 7.11 -22.61
N CYS A 468 6.15 6.28 -21.56
CA CYS A 468 5.52 4.97 -21.51
C CYS A 468 4.23 4.99 -20.70
N THR A 469 3.45 3.92 -20.80
CA THR A 469 2.27 3.72 -19.93
C THR A 469 2.68 3.81 -18.47
N LYS A 470 1.98 4.62 -17.69
CA LYS A 470 2.26 4.82 -16.27
C LYS A 470 2.24 3.49 -15.49
N THR A 471 3.14 3.37 -14.55
CA THR A 471 3.25 2.26 -13.62
C THR A 471 3.10 2.78 -12.19
N HIS A 472 2.88 1.88 -11.21
CA HIS A 472 2.85 2.24 -9.80
C HIS A 472 4.20 2.80 -9.29
N TRP A 473 5.33 2.51 -9.95
CA TRP A 473 6.64 3.13 -9.63
C TRP A 473 6.72 4.61 -10.02
N LYS A 474 5.84 5.09 -10.90
CA LYS A 474 5.87 6.48 -11.36
C LYS A 474 7.28 6.87 -11.86
N GLN A 475 7.70 8.09 -11.62
CA GLN A 475 9.08 8.56 -11.84
C GLN A 475 9.62 9.23 -10.59
N THR A 476 10.94 9.26 -10.43
CA THR A 476 11.60 9.97 -9.32
C THR A 476 12.14 11.30 -9.83
N VAL A 477 11.65 12.40 -9.25
CA VAL A 477 11.95 13.77 -9.68
C VAL A 477 12.86 14.44 -8.66
N PHE A 478 13.97 14.97 -9.14
CA PHE A 478 14.96 15.73 -8.38
C PHE A 478 14.82 17.20 -8.75
N LEU A 479 14.11 17.98 -7.93
CA LEU A 479 13.83 19.38 -8.17
C LEU A 479 15.09 20.23 -8.01
N LEU A 480 15.31 21.16 -8.94
CA LEU A 480 16.37 22.15 -8.81
C LEU A 480 15.86 23.32 -7.95
N GLU A 481 16.68 23.83 -7.03
CA GLU A 481 16.32 25.03 -6.27
C GLU A 481 16.10 26.22 -7.20
N ASN A 482 17.01 26.39 -8.18
CA ASN A 482 16.93 27.46 -9.18
C ASN A 482 16.90 26.83 -10.59
N PRO A 483 15.92 27.19 -11.41
CA PRO A 483 15.86 26.71 -12.80
C PRO A 483 17.08 27.15 -13.63
N ILE A 484 17.59 26.23 -14.45
CA ILE A 484 18.74 26.47 -15.31
C ILE A 484 18.23 26.81 -16.73
N PRO A 485 18.53 27.99 -17.30
CA PRO A 485 18.16 28.32 -18.67
C PRO A 485 18.94 27.43 -19.64
N VAL A 486 18.23 26.82 -20.61
CA VAL A 486 18.79 25.91 -21.60
C VAL A 486 18.21 26.17 -22.97
N GLN A 487 18.99 25.85 -24.01
CA GLN A 487 18.56 25.95 -25.41
C GLN A 487 18.58 24.59 -26.10
N SER A 488 17.73 24.43 -27.10
CA SER A 488 17.72 23.20 -27.91
C SER A 488 19.09 22.99 -28.57
N GLY A 489 19.64 21.79 -28.42
CA GLY A 489 20.97 21.41 -28.86
C GLY A 489 22.07 21.53 -27.79
N ASP A 490 21.79 22.21 -26.70
CA ASP A 490 22.72 22.28 -25.57
C ASP A 490 23.01 20.89 -24.99
N LYS A 491 24.21 20.78 -24.43
CA LYS A 491 24.63 19.61 -23.65
C LYS A 491 24.75 20.03 -22.19
N LEU A 492 23.95 19.45 -21.35
CA LEU A 492 23.98 19.68 -19.91
C LEU A 492 24.73 18.54 -19.21
N PRO A 493 26.05 18.70 -18.96
CA PRO A 493 26.86 17.68 -18.33
C PRO A 493 26.55 17.62 -16.84
N GLY A 494 26.60 16.43 -16.28
CA GLY A 494 26.41 16.22 -14.85
C GLY A 494 27.09 14.94 -14.36
N ARG A 495 27.10 14.82 -13.05
CA ARG A 495 27.55 13.63 -12.34
C ARG A 495 26.53 13.28 -11.28
N ILE A 496 26.15 12.01 -11.23
CA ILE A 496 25.28 11.46 -10.20
C ILE A 496 26.07 10.48 -9.31
N THR A 497 25.80 10.53 -8.01
CA THR A 497 26.27 9.51 -7.05
C THR A 497 25.06 8.98 -6.31
N VAL A 498 24.85 7.67 -6.38
CA VAL A 498 23.77 6.95 -5.70
C VAL A 498 24.37 6.10 -4.59
N ARG A 499 23.86 6.22 -3.38
CA ARG A 499 24.31 5.47 -2.20
C ARG A 499 23.13 5.13 -1.31
N LYS A 500 23.24 4.04 -0.58
CA LYS A 500 22.31 3.73 0.50
C LYS A 500 22.48 4.71 1.67
N ASN A 501 21.40 5.02 2.33
CA ASN A 501 21.46 5.78 3.57
C ASN A 501 21.98 4.85 4.68
N ARG A 502 23.05 5.26 5.38
CA ARG A 502 23.65 4.45 6.45
C ARG A 502 22.77 4.28 7.68
N LYS A 503 21.77 5.19 7.86
CA LYS A 503 20.83 5.13 8.98
C LYS A 503 19.62 4.27 8.64
N ASP A 504 19.19 4.31 7.39
CA ASP A 504 18.11 3.52 6.82
C ASP A 504 18.60 2.93 5.49
N PRO A 505 19.13 1.70 5.46
CA PRO A 505 19.68 1.07 4.27
C PRO A 505 18.65 0.85 3.14
N ARG A 506 17.34 0.99 3.42
CA ARG A 506 16.28 0.93 2.41
C ARG A 506 16.12 2.25 1.67
N ALA A 507 16.48 3.36 2.30
CA ALA A 507 16.48 4.69 1.71
C ALA A 507 17.73 4.96 0.87
N LEU A 508 17.58 5.84 -0.14
CA LEU A 508 18.68 6.24 -1.01
C LEU A 508 19.08 7.70 -0.78
N LEU A 509 20.38 7.95 -0.86
CA LEU A 509 20.97 9.27 -0.98
C LEU A 509 21.48 9.46 -2.41
N VAL A 510 20.88 10.39 -3.13
CA VAL A 510 21.23 10.71 -4.53
C VAL A 510 21.88 12.09 -4.57
N THR A 511 23.16 12.17 -4.90
CA THR A 511 23.85 13.45 -5.09
C THR A 511 23.96 13.75 -6.59
N LEU A 512 23.34 14.84 -7.01
CA LEU A 512 23.48 15.39 -8.35
C LEU A 512 24.43 16.58 -8.36
N ASN A 513 25.38 16.56 -9.29
CA ASN A 513 26.15 17.74 -9.68
C ASN A 513 25.77 18.04 -11.14
N LEU A 514 25.24 19.23 -11.39
CA LEU A 514 24.74 19.64 -12.69
C LEU A 514 25.21 21.07 -12.95
N ALA A 515 26.06 21.30 -13.93
CA ALA A 515 26.79 22.54 -14.12
C ALA A 515 27.47 22.99 -12.79
N ASP A 516 27.20 24.19 -12.29
CA ASP A 516 27.74 24.72 -11.04
C ASP A 516 26.90 24.39 -9.81
N TRP A 517 25.84 23.61 -9.98
CA TRP A 517 24.90 23.26 -8.90
C TRP A 517 25.16 21.86 -8.36
N ARG A 518 25.06 21.71 -7.04
CA ARG A 518 25.21 20.45 -6.35
C ARG A 518 24.16 20.31 -5.25
N GLN A 519 23.44 19.21 -5.30
CA GLN A 519 22.42 18.87 -4.28
C GLN A 519 22.45 17.39 -3.97
N THR A 520 22.24 17.04 -2.69
CA THR A 520 21.97 15.66 -2.26
C THR A 520 20.50 15.56 -1.92
N TYR A 521 19.86 14.57 -2.49
CA TYR A 521 18.45 14.22 -2.24
C TYR A 521 18.35 13.00 -1.37
N SER A 522 17.32 12.95 -0.55
CA SER A 522 16.87 11.76 0.15
C SER A 522 15.64 11.20 -0.58
N LEU A 523 15.66 9.92 -0.86
CA LEU A 523 14.51 9.12 -1.28
C LEU A 523 14.21 8.15 -0.14
N GLN A 524 13.09 8.41 0.58
CA GLN A 524 12.71 7.70 1.80
C GLN A 524 11.19 7.51 1.88
#